data_35e5bd8ba25c69cb52f664dca07af39e
#
_entry.id   35e5bd8ba25c69cb52f664dca07af39e
#
_cell.length_a   1.000
_cell.length_b   1.000
_cell.length_c   1.000
_cell.angle_alpha   90.00
_cell.angle_beta   90.00
_cell.angle_gamma   90.00
#
_symmetry.space_group_name_H-M   'P 1'
#
loop_
_entity.id
_entity.type
_entity.pdbx_description
1 polymer ?
#
loop_
_entity_poly.entity_id
_entity_poly.type
_entity_poly.pdbx_seq_one_letter_code
_entity_poly.pdbx_strand_id
1 'polypeptide(L)'
;MGRARLDAEILRKIAEREGVSEKSVRERTSREAAKLAIASEGALLVIARRHGIGINRALRRLDPSVQQQVANALKPRDDSQIASRRNRTTRPEPRQSEMAGAAELLLTDAELRGRCADLLRRKKHLDRAVREAMTVLENRLRKLAKLDKRQVPGREALVAKALHPDQARLSVSEDRSEQQGVFEICKGLMAVFGNPAHHSLRDDVTEAEALGVCGAVNVLLSLFDKGKERMGALPSANTHRETTA
;
A
#
# COMPACT_ATOMS: atom_id res chain seq x y z
N MET A 1 37.24 -22.62 -14.52
CA MET A 1 36.71 -21.46 -13.79
C MET A 1 36.30 -21.88 -12.39
N GLY A 2 37.11 -21.52 -11.37
CA GLY A 2 36.85 -21.89 -9.97
C GLY A 2 35.59 -21.20 -9.47
N ARG A 3 34.68 -21.99 -8.86
CA ARG A 3 33.52 -21.43 -8.16
C ARG A 3 34.00 -20.52 -7.03
N ALA A 4 33.73 -19.24 -7.13
CA ALA A 4 34.00 -18.27 -6.10
C ALA A 4 33.42 -18.76 -4.75
N ARG A 5 34.26 -18.94 -3.73
CA ARG A 5 33.82 -19.31 -2.38
C ARG A 5 33.25 -18.07 -1.72
N LEU A 6 31.94 -17.93 -1.73
CA LEU A 6 31.23 -16.92 -0.94
C LEU A 6 31.59 -17.07 0.54
N ASP A 7 31.79 -15.95 1.22
CA ASP A 7 32.12 -15.94 2.66
C ASP A 7 30.95 -16.56 3.45
N ALA A 8 31.19 -17.76 4.01
CA ALA A 8 30.18 -18.57 4.67
C ALA A 8 29.63 -17.89 5.95
N GLU A 9 30.47 -17.13 6.65
CA GLU A 9 30.06 -16.41 7.85
C GLU A 9 29.08 -15.29 7.52
N ILE A 10 29.32 -14.56 6.44
CA ILE A 10 28.43 -13.49 5.98
C ILE A 10 27.12 -14.06 5.46
N LEU A 11 27.16 -15.17 4.69
CA LEU A 11 25.96 -15.86 4.24
C LEU A 11 25.05 -16.25 5.41
N ARG A 12 25.64 -16.88 6.43
CA ARG A 12 24.89 -17.29 7.63
C ARG A 12 24.29 -16.10 8.36
N LYS A 13 25.04 -15.04 8.58
CA LYS A 13 24.53 -13.82 9.24
C LYS A 13 23.37 -13.16 8.49
N ILE A 14 23.40 -13.17 7.16
CA ILE A 14 22.27 -12.68 6.35
C ILE A 14 21.07 -13.61 6.51
N ALA A 15 21.27 -14.93 6.39
CA ALA A 15 20.23 -15.93 6.51
C ALA A 15 19.52 -15.87 7.86
N GLU A 16 20.28 -15.79 8.96
CA GLU A 16 19.77 -15.62 10.32
C GLU A 16 18.94 -14.32 10.48
N ARG A 17 19.44 -13.22 9.92
CA ARG A 17 18.78 -11.91 10.05
C ARG A 17 17.48 -11.79 9.24
N GLU A 18 17.40 -12.49 8.11
CA GLU A 18 16.22 -12.51 7.23
C GLU A 18 15.27 -13.69 7.55
N GLY A 19 15.67 -14.64 8.38
CA GLY A 19 14.87 -15.83 8.65
C GLY A 19 14.74 -16.76 7.45
N VAL A 20 15.74 -16.78 6.53
CA VAL A 20 15.74 -17.59 5.31
C VAL A 20 16.89 -18.58 5.27
N SER A 21 16.86 -19.57 4.35
CA SER A 21 17.97 -20.50 4.18
C SER A 21 19.16 -19.84 3.49
N GLU A 22 20.39 -20.35 3.79
CA GLU A 22 21.60 -19.91 3.08
C GLU A 22 21.51 -20.13 1.56
N LYS A 23 20.77 -21.15 1.11
CA LYS A 23 20.52 -21.42 -0.30
C LYS A 23 19.77 -20.26 -0.94
N SER A 24 18.74 -19.75 -0.29
CA SER A 24 17.96 -18.58 -0.76
C SER A 24 18.83 -17.33 -0.85
N VAL A 25 19.73 -17.11 0.13
CA VAL A 25 20.68 -16.00 0.10
C VAL A 25 21.65 -16.14 -1.08
N ARG A 26 22.15 -17.34 -1.37
CA ARG A 26 23.05 -17.61 -2.53
C ARG A 26 22.35 -17.32 -3.86
N GLU A 27 21.13 -17.77 -4.03
CA GLU A 27 20.33 -17.52 -5.25
C GLU A 27 20.07 -16.02 -5.45
N ARG A 28 19.75 -15.33 -4.37
CA ARG A 28 19.57 -13.87 -4.39
C ARG A 28 20.89 -13.13 -4.68
N THR A 29 22.00 -13.59 -4.11
CA THR A 29 23.34 -13.05 -4.40
C THR A 29 23.68 -13.18 -5.87
N SER A 30 23.39 -14.32 -6.51
CA SER A 30 23.63 -14.52 -7.94
C SER A 30 22.78 -13.59 -8.79
N ARG A 31 21.53 -13.37 -8.45
CA ARG A 31 20.64 -12.42 -9.15
C ARG A 31 21.12 -10.97 -8.99
N GLU A 32 21.54 -10.59 -7.79
CA GLU A 32 22.05 -9.24 -7.53
C GLU A 32 23.42 -9.00 -8.21
N ALA A 33 24.27 -10.01 -8.29
CA ALA A 33 25.54 -9.97 -9.03
C ALA A 33 25.31 -9.69 -10.52
N ALA A 34 24.36 -10.39 -11.13
CA ALA A 34 23.98 -10.15 -12.52
C ALA A 34 23.39 -8.74 -12.73
N LYS A 35 22.54 -8.28 -11.82
CA LYS A 35 21.90 -6.96 -11.87
C LYS A 35 22.90 -5.82 -11.73
N LEU A 36 23.91 -5.98 -10.89
CA LEU A 36 24.93 -4.96 -10.62
C LEU A 36 26.15 -5.08 -11.55
N ALA A 37 26.22 -6.14 -12.36
CA ALA A 37 27.38 -6.49 -13.20
C ALA A 37 28.71 -6.56 -12.40
N ILE A 38 28.66 -7.17 -11.20
CA ILE A 38 29.79 -7.35 -10.30
C ILE A 38 29.98 -8.82 -9.93
N ALA A 39 31.17 -9.15 -9.39
CA ALA A 39 31.42 -10.51 -8.90
C ALA A 39 30.47 -10.91 -7.78
N SER A 40 30.13 -12.21 -7.69
CA SER A 40 29.18 -12.73 -6.68
C SER A 40 29.62 -12.45 -5.24
N GLU A 41 30.93 -12.48 -4.96
CA GLU A 41 31.49 -12.10 -3.65
C GLU A 41 31.21 -10.62 -3.34
N GLY A 42 31.37 -9.74 -4.31
CA GLY A 42 31.05 -8.32 -4.18
C GLY A 42 29.54 -8.11 -3.94
N ALA A 43 28.68 -8.81 -4.68
CA ALA A 43 27.22 -8.73 -4.50
C ALA A 43 26.78 -9.19 -3.10
N LEU A 44 27.41 -10.25 -2.55
CA LEU A 44 27.17 -10.69 -1.18
C LEU A 44 27.48 -9.60 -0.16
N LEU A 45 28.62 -8.89 -0.33
CA LEU A 45 28.98 -7.79 0.58
C LEU A 45 28.03 -6.59 0.46
N VAL A 46 27.55 -6.29 -0.75
CA VAL A 46 26.52 -5.24 -0.94
C VAL A 46 25.24 -5.59 -0.20
N ILE A 47 24.78 -6.84 -0.30
CA ILE A 47 23.60 -7.31 0.44
C ILE A 47 23.86 -7.22 1.95
N ALA A 48 25.00 -7.75 2.43
CA ALA A 48 25.36 -7.72 3.85
C ALA A 48 25.37 -6.29 4.42
N ARG A 49 25.92 -5.33 3.69
CA ARG A 49 25.96 -3.92 4.11
C ARG A 49 24.56 -3.29 4.20
N ARG A 50 23.68 -3.61 3.25
CA ARG A 50 22.27 -3.15 3.28
C ARG A 50 21.52 -3.68 4.51
N HIS A 51 21.91 -4.86 5.01
CA HIS A 51 21.37 -5.41 6.25
C HIS A 51 22.13 -4.98 7.51
N GLY A 52 23.02 -3.99 7.41
CA GLY A 52 23.79 -3.47 8.55
C GLY A 52 24.85 -4.43 9.09
N ILE A 53 25.26 -5.44 8.30
CA ILE A 53 26.32 -6.37 8.65
C ILE A 53 27.68 -5.72 8.29
N GLY A 54 28.64 -5.79 9.23
CA GLY A 54 29.99 -5.25 9.02
C GLY A 54 30.74 -6.06 7.95
N ILE A 55 31.21 -5.41 6.89
CA ILE A 55 31.85 -6.06 5.74
C ILE A 55 33.35 -5.77 5.62
N ASN A 56 33.91 -4.86 6.43
CA ASN A 56 35.27 -4.34 6.26
C ASN A 56 36.35 -5.42 6.22
N ARG A 57 36.24 -6.46 7.08
CA ARG A 57 37.22 -7.55 7.13
C ARG A 57 37.17 -8.43 5.87
N ALA A 58 35.95 -8.72 5.38
CA ALA A 58 35.75 -9.52 4.18
C ALA A 58 36.11 -8.73 2.93
N LEU A 59 35.79 -7.43 2.87
CA LEU A 59 36.13 -6.55 1.76
C LEU A 59 37.65 -6.47 1.51
N ARG A 60 38.46 -6.36 2.58
CA ARG A 60 39.91 -6.32 2.47
C ARG A 60 40.56 -7.59 1.92
N ARG A 61 39.85 -8.70 1.89
CA ARG A 61 40.30 -9.99 1.36
C ARG A 61 39.99 -10.21 -0.11
N LEU A 62 39.17 -9.33 -0.70
CA LEU A 62 38.80 -9.39 -2.10
C LEU A 62 39.87 -8.70 -2.98
N ASP A 63 39.82 -9.07 -4.24
CA ASP A 63 40.63 -8.39 -5.26
C ASP A 63 40.32 -6.88 -5.28
N PRO A 64 41.32 -6.00 -5.48
CA PRO A 64 41.14 -4.55 -5.54
C PRO A 64 40.08 -4.10 -6.55
N SER A 65 39.94 -4.82 -7.66
CA SER A 65 38.90 -4.54 -8.67
C SER A 65 37.51 -4.77 -8.13
N VAL A 66 37.30 -5.87 -7.36
CA VAL A 66 36.04 -6.18 -6.72
C VAL A 66 35.76 -5.22 -5.56
N GLN A 67 36.76 -4.83 -4.78
CA GLN A 67 36.61 -3.80 -3.74
C GLN A 67 36.10 -2.49 -4.35
N GLN A 68 36.63 -2.06 -5.47
CA GLN A 68 36.19 -0.85 -6.17
C GLN A 68 34.74 -1.00 -6.69
N GLN A 69 34.37 -2.17 -7.22
CA GLN A 69 33.01 -2.46 -7.65
C GLN A 69 32.02 -2.38 -6.49
N VAL A 70 32.36 -2.95 -5.33
CA VAL A 70 31.53 -2.88 -4.11
C VAL A 70 31.42 -1.44 -3.63
N ALA A 71 32.53 -0.69 -3.60
CA ALA A 71 32.51 0.72 -3.21
C ALA A 71 31.61 1.55 -4.12
N ASN A 72 31.63 1.29 -5.42
CA ASN A 72 30.77 1.96 -6.39
C ASN A 72 29.31 1.56 -6.23
N ALA A 73 29.01 0.27 -5.94
CA ALA A 73 27.66 -0.23 -5.73
C ALA A 73 27.05 0.24 -4.39
N LEU A 74 27.89 0.60 -3.40
CA LEU A 74 27.49 1.11 -2.10
C LEU A 74 27.45 2.65 -2.02
N LYS A 75 28.02 3.35 -3.02
CA LYS A 75 27.83 4.80 -3.09
C LYS A 75 26.33 5.08 -3.09
N PRO A 76 25.85 6.08 -2.31
CA PRO A 76 24.51 6.58 -2.52
C PRO A 76 24.37 6.84 -4.01
N ARG A 77 23.43 6.18 -4.66
CA ARG A 77 23.12 6.54 -6.03
C ARG A 77 22.73 7.99 -5.99
N ASP A 78 23.52 8.80 -6.65
CA ASP A 78 23.15 10.18 -6.89
C ASP A 78 21.88 10.13 -7.76
N ASP A 79 20.73 10.29 -7.10
CA ASP A 79 19.43 10.25 -7.76
C ASP A 79 19.31 11.30 -8.87
N SER A 80 20.23 12.29 -8.88
CA SER A 80 20.35 13.25 -9.97
C SER A 80 20.78 12.62 -11.30
N GLN A 81 21.62 11.56 -11.27
CA GLN A 81 22.01 10.82 -12.49
C GLN A 81 20.94 9.80 -12.94
N ILE A 82 20.15 9.27 -12.02
CA ILE A 82 19.00 8.43 -12.37
C ILE A 82 17.91 9.29 -13.00
N ALA A 83 17.71 10.49 -12.51
CA ALA A 83 16.84 11.49 -13.14
C ALA A 83 17.29 11.80 -14.58
N SER A 84 18.62 11.95 -14.83
CA SER A 84 19.16 12.24 -16.18
C SER A 84 19.04 11.08 -17.17
N ARG A 85 19.10 9.82 -16.71
CA ARG A 85 18.92 8.63 -17.56
C ARG A 85 17.44 8.25 -17.76
N ARG A 86 16.58 8.50 -16.78
CA ARG A 86 15.11 8.41 -16.92
C ARG A 86 14.56 9.48 -17.84
N ASN A 87 15.25 10.59 -18.04
CA ASN A 87 14.84 11.67 -18.94
C ASN A 87 14.92 11.35 -20.44
N ARG A 88 15.35 10.12 -20.85
CA ARG A 88 15.26 9.66 -22.25
C ARG A 88 14.05 8.77 -22.58
N THR A 89 13.27 8.38 -21.56
CA THR A 89 11.90 7.87 -21.76
C THR A 89 11.00 8.64 -20.82
N THR A 90 10.93 9.95 -21.03
CA THR A 90 10.16 10.88 -20.23
C THR A 90 8.68 10.66 -20.47
N ARG A 91 8.07 9.85 -19.61
CA ARG A 91 6.74 10.25 -19.16
C ARG A 91 6.97 11.51 -18.29
N PRO A 92 6.51 12.69 -18.69
CA PRO A 92 6.70 13.90 -17.89
C PRO A 92 6.17 13.64 -16.50
N GLU A 93 6.94 14.02 -15.45
CA GLU A 93 6.35 14.08 -14.11
C GLU A 93 5.08 14.93 -14.20
N PRO A 94 3.94 14.44 -13.67
CA PRO A 94 2.70 15.19 -13.77
C PRO A 94 2.94 16.57 -13.16
N ARG A 95 2.82 17.60 -13.98
CA ARG A 95 2.92 18.98 -13.53
C ARG A 95 1.88 19.18 -12.43
N GLN A 96 2.08 20.15 -11.53
CA GLN A 96 1.13 20.39 -10.43
C GLN A 96 -0.33 20.51 -10.92
N SER A 97 -0.54 20.97 -12.16
CA SER A 97 -1.84 21.02 -12.84
C SER A 97 -2.40 19.62 -13.19
N GLU A 98 -1.54 18.64 -13.47
CA GLU A 98 -1.97 17.29 -13.87
C GLU A 98 -2.43 16.46 -12.67
N MET A 99 -1.75 16.56 -11.52
CA MET A 99 -2.18 15.92 -10.28
C MET A 99 -3.48 16.53 -9.74
N ALA A 100 -3.63 17.86 -9.84
CA ALA A 100 -4.86 18.53 -9.46
C ALA A 100 -6.02 18.08 -10.34
N GLY A 101 -5.81 18.03 -11.67
CA GLY A 101 -6.80 17.52 -12.61
C GLY A 101 -7.13 16.03 -12.38
N ALA A 102 -6.13 15.20 -12.11
CA ALA A 102 -6.34 13.79 -11.79
C ALA A 102 -7.15 13.60 -10.52
N ALA A 103 -6.87 14.35 -9.45
CA ALA A 103 -7.64 14.29 -8.21
C ALA A 103 -9.09 14.74 -8.41
N GLU A 104 -9.34 15.79 -9.20
CA GLU A 104 -10.68 16.28 -9.51
C GLU A 104 -11.49 15.28 -10.35
N LEU A 105 -10.85 14.60 -11.30
CA LEU A 105 -11.49 13.58 -12.13
C LEU A 105 -11.75 12.29 -11.35
N LEU A 106 -10.86 11.92 -10.44
CA LEU A 106 -10.89 10.65 -9.73
C LEU A 106 -11.84 10.70 -8.51
N LEU A 107 -11.93 11.84 -7.83
CA LEU A 107 -12.74 12.02 -6.63
C LEU A 107 -14.12 12.59 -6.98
N THR A 108 -15.05 11.70 -7.30
CA THR A 108 -16.43 12.07 -7.65
C THR A 108 -17.31 12.33 -6.42
N ASP A 109 -17.03 11.66 -5.28
CA ASP A 109 -17.75 11.92 -4.02
C ASP A 109 -17.42 13.33 -3.50
N ALA A 110 -18.45 14.13 -3.26
CA ALA A 110 -18.31 15.54 -2.91
C ALA A 110 -17.61 15.77 -1.56
N GLU A 111 -17.91 14.92 -0.55
CA GLU A 111 -17.30 15.02 0.78
C GLU A 111 -15.82 14.63 0.71
N LEU A 112 -15.51 13.52 0.05
CA LEU A 112 -14.14 13.05 -0.13
C LEU A 112 -13.30 14.09 -0.90
N ARG A 113 -13.83 14.61 -2.00
CA ARG A 113 -13.18 15.64 -2.79
C ARG A 113 -12.92 16.91 -1.98
N GLY A 114 -13.92 17.40 -1.25
CA GLY A 114 -13.79 18.59 -0.41
C GLY A 114 -12.71 18.47 0.67
N ARG A 115 -12.48 17.26 1.21
CA ARG A 115 -11.49 17.01 2.26
C ARG A 115 -10.10 16.69 1.73
N CYS A 116 -10.00 16.01 0.58
CA CYS A 116 -8.73 15.44 0.10
C CYS A 116 -8.11 16.18 -1.08
N ALA A 117 -8.89 16.85 -1.96
CA ALA A 117 -8.36 17.42 -3.19
C ALA A 117 -7.27 18.46 -2.96
N ASP A 118 -7.45 19.37 -2.00
CA ASP A 118 -6.45 20.40 -1.68
C ASP A 118 -5.17 19.82 -1.08
N LEU A 119 -5.27 18.77 -0.27
CA LEU A 119 -4.13 18.08 0.33
C LEU A 119 -3.30 17.37 -0.74
N LEU A 120 -3.96 16.68 -1.67
CA LEU A 120 -3.31 16.03 -2.81
C LEU A 120 -2.65 17.05 -3.74
N ARG A 121 -3.29 18.20 -3.98
CA ARG A 121 -2.74 19.27 -4.83
C ARG A 121 -1.47 19.89 -4.26
N ARG A 122 -1.39 20.03 -2.94
CA ARG A 122 -0.25 20.69 -2.27
C ARG A 122 0.99 19.81 -2.15
N LYS A 123 0.89 18.52 -2.44
CA LYS A 123 1.99 17.53 -2.31
C LYS A 123 2.69 17.50 -0.94
N LYS A 124 2.06 18.09 0.06
CA LYS A 124 2.54 18.14 1.44
C LYS A 124 1.51 17.52 2.37
N HIS A 125 1.98 16.79 3.39
CA HIS A 125 1.09 16.13 4.36
C HIS A 125 0.12 15.16 3.69
N LEU A 126 0.62 14.35 2.75
CA LEU A 126 -0.17 13.35 2.02
C LEU A 126 -0.76 12.28 2.95
N ASP A 127 -0.09 12.01 4.08
CA ASP A 127 -0.60 11.22 5.20
C ASP A 127 -1.93 11.76 5.73
N ARG A 128 -2.10 13.09 5.72
CA ARG A 128 -3.36 13.73 6.11
C ARG A 128 -4.46 13.47 5.09
N ALA A 129 -4.16 13.46 3.78
CA ALA A 129 -5.15 13.12 2.76
C ALA A 129 -5.66 11.69 2.95
N VAL A 130 -4.76 10.75 3.23
CA VAL A 130 -5.12 9.35 3.53
C VAL A 130 -6.01 9.26 4.79
N ARG A 131 -5.65 9.96 5.87
CA ARG A 131 -6.46 9.98 7.11
C ARG A 131 -7.85 10.57 6.91
N GLU A 132 -7.96 11.67 6.15
CA GLU A 132 -9.25 12.27 5.82
C GLU A 132 -10.10 11.30 4.98
N ALA A 133 -9.52 10.65 3.97
CA ALA A 133 -10.22 9.65 3.18
C ALA A 133 -10.76 8.49 4.02
N MET A 134 -9.94 7.95 4.93
CA MET A 134 -10.36 6.89 5.84
C MET A 134 -11.44 7.34 6.84
N THR A 135 -11.41 8.60 7.25
CA THR A 135 -12.45 9.20 8.11
C THR A 135 -13.77 9.33 7.37
N VAL A 136 -13.75 9.75 6.09
CA VAL A 136 -14.95 9.81 5.25
C VAL A 136 -15.55 8.41 5.08
N LEU A 137 -14.73 7.42 4.78
CA LEU A 137 -15.15 6.03 4.62
C LEU A 137 -15.81 5.49 5.90
N GLU A 138 -15.18 5.68 7.07
CA GLU A 138 -15.71 5.25 8.36
C GLU A 138 -17.07 5.91 8.65
N ASN A 139 -17.16 7.22 8.48
CA ASN A 139 -18.38 7.97 8.75
C ASN A 139 -19.53 7.56 7.80
N ARG A 140 -19.23 7.33 6.52
CA ARG A 140 -20.22 6.88 5.55
C ARG A 140 -20.75 5.49 5.89
N LEU A 141 -19.86 4.55 6.25
CA LEU A 141 -20.27 3.22 6.71
C LEU A 141 -21.17 3.29 7.94
N ARG A 142 -20.80 4.08 8.96
CA ARG A 142 -21.61 4.26 10.15
C ARG A 142 -22.99 4.79 9.83
N LYS A 143 -23.06 5.82 9.01
CA LYS A 143 -24.32 6.47 8.60
C LYS A 143 -25.23 5.50 7.85
N LEU A 144 -24.70 4.80 6.85
CA LEU A 144 -25.52 3.91 6.01
C LEU A 144 -25.95 2.65 6.75
N ALA A 145 -25.07 2.05 7.54
CA ALA A 145 -25.40 0.88 8.34
C ALA A 145 -26.16 1.21 9.64
N LYS A 146 -26.41 2.50 9.94
CA LYS A 146 -27.05 2.98 11.18
C LYS A 146 -26.35 2.45 12.44
N LEU A 147 -25.01 2.51 12.45
CA LEU A 147 -24.18 2.01 13.54
C LEU A 147 -23.54 3.17 14.32
N ASP A 148 -23.89 3.28 15.60
CA ASP A 148 -23.27 4.27 16.50
C ASP A 148 -21.84 3.84 16.89
N LYS A 149 -20.94 4.84 17.07
CA LYS A 149 -19.60 4.64 17.54
C LYS A 149 -19.52 4.02 18.94
N ARG A 150 -20.49 4.32 19.79
CA ARG A 150 -20.60 3.73 21.14
C ARG A 150 -20.91 2.23 21.09
N GLN A 151 -21.74 1.81 20.12
CA GLN A 151 -22.13 0.41 19.94
C GLN A 151 -21.05 -0.41 19.24
N VAL A 152 -20.28 0.22 18.35
CA VAL A 152 -19.24 -0.41 17.55
C VAL A 152 -18.00 0.50 17.51
N PRO A 153 -17.17 0.47 18.55
CA PRO A 153 -16.03 1.39 18.65
C PRO A 153 -14.90 1.05 17.67
N GLY A 154 -14.70 -0.24 17.36
CA GLY A 154 -13.63 -0.72 16.49
C GLY A 154 -13.98 -0.66 15.00
N ARG A 155 -12.98 -0.33 14.17
CA ARG A 155 -13.14 -0.24 12.70
C ARG A 155 -13.39 -1.60 12.06
N GLU A 156 -12.68 -2.64 12.48
CA GLU A 156 -12.91 -4.00 11.98
C GLU A 156 -14.33 -4.50 12.31
N ALA A 157 -14.78 -4.29 13.54
CA ALA A 157 -16.12 -4.63 13.96
C ALA A 157 -17.17 -3.82 13.18
N LEU A 158 -16.88 -2.55 12.85
CA LEU A 158 -17.73 -1.73 12.01
C LEU A 158 -17.88 -2.32 10.61
N VAL A 159 -16.76 -2.64 9.95
CA VAL A 159 -16.78 -3.23 8.61
C VAL A 159 -17.49 -4.57 8.61
N ALA A 160 -17.24 -5.43 9.60
CA ALA A 160 -17.92 -6.72 9.72
C ALA A 160 -19.43 -6.55 9.86
N LYS A 161 -19.91 -5.72 10.79
CA LYS A 161 -21.34 -5.50 10.98
C LYS A 161 -22.01 -4.77 9.82
N ALA A 162 -21.27 -3.92 9.11
CA ALA A 162 -21.81 -3.17 7.98
C ALA A 162 -21.91 -4.01 6.71
N LEU A 163 -20.88 -4.82 6.40
CA LEU A 163 -20.69 -5.37 5.06
C LEU A 163 -20.55 -6.90 4.98
N HIS A 164 -20.32 -7.62 6.11
CA HIS A 164 -20.11 -9.07 6.05
C HIS A 164 -21.32 -9.78 5.43
N PRO A 165 -21.18 -10.64 4.42
CA PRO A 165 -22.27 -11.20 3.62
C PRO A 165 -23.40 -11.87 4.46
N ASP A 166 -23.04 -12.49 5.59
CA ASP A 166 -24.03 -13.21 6.42
C ASP A 166 -24.81 -12.31 7.38
N GLN A 167 -24.38 -11.08 7.61
CA GLN A 167 -24.99 -10.19 8.61
C GLN A 167 -24.97 -8.71 8.19
N ALA A 168 -24.75 -8.43 6.90
CA ALA A 168 -24.61 -7.08 6.38
C ALA A 168 -25.85 -6.23 6.67
N ARG A 169 -25.63 -5.04 7.24
CA ARG A 169 -26.65 -3.99 7.33
C ARG A 169 -26.70 -3.13 6.06
N LEU A 170 -25.66 -3.19 5.24
CA LEU A 170 -25.55 -2.51 3.97
C LEU A 170 -25.27 -3.55 2.87
N SER A 171 -26.28 -3.86 2.08
CA SER A 171 -26.12 -4.69 0.89
C SER A 171 -25.68 -3.79 -0.28
N VAL A 172 -24.51 -4.04 -0.82
CA VAL A 172 -23.97 -3.31 -1.99
C VAL A 172 -24.20 -4.08 -3.28
N SER A 173 -24.43 -5.40 -3.20
CA SER A 173 -24.75 -6.28 -4.31
C SER A 173 -25.67 -7.40 -3.85
N GLU A 174 -26.47 -7.92 -4.79
CA GLU A 174 -27.25 -9.16 -4.60
C GLU A 174 -26.36 -10.40 -4.75
N ASP A 175 -25.26 -10.29 -5.49
CA ASP A 175 -24.27 -11.33 -5.61
C ASP A 175 -23.42 -11.39 -4.34
N ARG A 176 -23.45 -12.58 -3.70
CA ARG A 176 -22.71 -12.85 -2.47
C ARG A 176 -21.19 -12.69 -2.66
N SER A 177 -20.65 -13.05 -3.83
CA SER A 177 -19.22 -12.94 -4.09
C SER A 177 -18.77 -11.49 -4.26
N GLU A 178 -19.60 -10.65 -4.88
CA GLU A 178 -19.33 -9.21 -4.96
C GLU A 178 -19.43 -8.55 -3.58
N GLN A 179 -20.45 -8.90 -2.79
CA GLN A 179 -20.57 -8.42 -1.41
C GLN A 179 -19.34 -8.81 -0.58
N GLN A 180 -18.88 -10.06 -0.70
CA GLN A 180 -17.66 -10.52 -0.05
C GLN A 180 -16.42 -9.72 -0.53
N GLY A 181 -16.29 -9.49 -1.82
CA GLY A 181 -15.20 -8.69 -2.38
C GLY A 181 -15.16 -7.28 -1.81
N VAL A 182 -16.29 -6.59 -1.75
CA VAL A 182 -16.40 -5.24 -1.16
C VAL A 182 -16.05 -5.26 0.34
N PHE A 183 -16.53 -6.27 1.07
CA PHE A 183 -16.18 -6.47 2.48
C PHE A 183 -14.68 -6.62 2.69
N GLU A 184 -13.99 -7.49 1.91
CA GLU A 184 -12.55 -7.73 2.06
C GLU A 184 -11.71 -6.51 1.67
N ILE A 185 -12.07 -5.79 0.60
CA ILE A 185 -11.38 -4.56 0.20
C ILE A 185 -11.52 -3.51 1.31
N CYS A 186 -12.72 -3.30 1.82
CA CYS A 186 -12.97 -2.32 2.88
C CYS A 186 -12.22 -2.69 4.17
N LYS A 187 -12.22 -3.97 4.55
CA LYS A 187 -11.49 -4.50 5.71
C LYS A 187 -9.99 -4.28 5.57
N GLY A 188 -9.42 -4.61 4.40
CA GLY A 188 -8.00 -4.41 4.11
C GLY A 188 -7.58 -2.95 4.19
N LEU A 189 -8.36 -2.03 3.59
CA LEU A 189 -8.10 -0.59 3.68
C LEU A 189 -8.15 -0.09 5.12
N MET A 190 -9.15 -0.50 5.90
CA MET A 190 -9.27 -0.13 7.31
C MET A 190 -8.13 -0.67 8.16
N ALA A 191 -7.65 -1.87 7.90
CA ALA A 191 -6.54 -2.48 8.63
C ALA A 191 -5.21 -1.76 8.34
N VAL A 192 -4.94 -1.45 7.07
CA VAL A 192 -3.65 -0.87 6.65
C VAL A 192 -3.60 0.63 6.91
N PHE A 193 -4.65 1.37 6.54
CA PHE A 193 -4.63 2.84 6.55
C PHE A 193 -5.51 3.45 7.66
N GLY A 194 -6.36 2.65 8.27
CA GLY A 194 -7.30 3.12 9.28
C GLY A 194 -6.78 3.02 10.72
N ASN A 195 -5.72 2.28 11.01
CA ASN A 195 -5.28 2.04 12.38
C ASN A 195 -4.45 3.22 12.93
N PRO A 196 -4.87 3.86 14.06
CA PRO A 196 -4.11 4.95 14.67
C PRO A 196 -2.72 4.56 15.18
N ALA A 197 -2.50 3.29 15.51
CA ALA A 197 -1.22 2.81 16.05
C ALA A 197 -0.06 2.86 15.03
N HIS A 198 -0.37 2.93 13.73
CA HIS A 198 0.61 3.16 12.67
C HIS A 198 0.85 4.66 12.39
N HIS A 199 0.27 5.56 13.19
CA HIS A 199 0.39 7.01 13.06
C HIS A 199 1.61 7.60 13.80
N SER A 200 2.75 6.94 13.78
CA SER A 200 3.98 7.70 13.67
C SER A 200 3.88 8.45 12.34
N LEU A 201 4.08 9.76 12.36
CA LEU A 201 4.08 10.62 11.19
C LEU A 201 4.77 9.88 10.03
N ARG A 202 3.97 9.36 9.08
CA ARG A 202 4.50 8.72 7.89
C ARG A 202 4.82 9.82 6.89
N ASP A 203 5.98 10.44 7.07
CA ASP A 203 6.51 11.42 6.12
C ASP A 203 6.87 10.80 4.76
N ASP A 204 6.73 9.46 4.65
CA ASP A 204 7.09 8.65 3.49
C ASP A 204 5.90 8.33 2.54
N VAL A 205 4.69 8.83 2.83
CA VAL A 205 3.53 8.63 1.93
C VAL A 205 3.76 9.31 0.60
N THR A 206 3.81 8.51 -0.47
CA THR A 206 3.99 9.02 -1.83
C THR A 206 2.70 9.57 -2.41
N GLU A 207 2.80 10.45 -3.42
CA GLU A 207 1.65 10.99 -4.16
C GLU A 207 0.79 9.87 -4.77
N ALA A 208 1.45 8.84 -5.34
CA ALA A 208 0.77 7.70 -5.93
C ALA A 208 0.00 6.89 -4.88
N GLU A 209 0.57 6.70 -3.68
CA GLU A 209 -0.08 6.00 -2.58
C GLU A 209 -1.30 6.77 -2.07
N ALA A 210 -1.14 8.07 -1.80
CA ALA A 210 -2.23 8.91 -1.33
C ALA A 210 -3.39 8.98 -2.35
N LEU A 211 -3.07 9.18 -3.63
CA LEU A 211 -4.07 9.21 -4.71
C LEU A 211 -4.74 7.85 -4.88
N GLY A 212 -3.97 6.75 -4.79
CA GLY A 212 -4.48 5.38 -4.87
C GLY A 212 -5.46 5.06 -3.75
N VAL A 213 -5.14 5.42 -2.49
CA VAL A 213 -6.03 5.23 -1.34
C VAL A 213 -7.30 6.08 -1.47
N CYS A 214 -7.17 7.36 -1.82
CA CYS A 214 -8.33 8.23 -2.04
C CYS A 214 -9.23 7.70 -3.17
N GLY A 215 -8.63 7.20 -4.27
CA GLY A 215 -9.35 6.58 -5.37
C GLY A 215 -10.09 5.30 -4.97
N ALA A 216 -9.44 4.42 -4.21
CA ALA A 216 -10.08 3.21 -3.69
C ALA A 216 -11.26 3.53 -2.78
N VAL A 217 -11.09 4.51 -1.88
CA VAL A 217 -12.20 5.01 -1.03
C VAL A 217 -13.34 5.57 -1.90
N ASN A 218 -13.03 6.36 -2.94
CA ASN A 218 -14.07 6.91 -3.83
C ASN A 218 -14.88 5.80 -4.52
N VAL A 219 -14.23 4.73 -4.97
CA VAL A 219 -14.92 3.57 -5.56
C VAL A 219 -15.85 2.91 -4.55
N LEU A 220 -15.37 2.68 -3.32
CA LEU A 220 -16.21 2.09 -2.27
C LEU A 220 -17.44 2.97 -1.95
N LEU A 221 -17.26 4.30 -1.85
CA LEU A 221 -18.37 5.21 -1.60
C LEU A 221 -19.41 5.14 -2.72
N SER A 222 -18.98 5.08 -3.98
CA SER A 222 -19.86 4.90 -5.14
C SER A 222 -20.64 3.58 -5.08
N LEU A 223 -20.00 2.48 -4.66
CA LEU A 223 -20.67 1.19 -4.49
C LEU A 223 -21.71 1.25 -3.36
N PHE A 224 -21.42 1.94 -2.26
CA PHE A 224 -22.35 2.11 -1.15
C PHE A 224 -23.59 2.92 -1.55
N ASP A 225 -23.42 3.97 -2.34
CA ASP A 225 -24.55 4.79 -2.82
C ASP A 225 -25.44 3.99 -3.77
N LYS A 226 -24.89 3.17 -4.67
CA LYS A 226 -25.66 2.25 -5.51
C LYS A 226 -26.43 1.20 -4.70
N GLY A 227 -25.81 0.65 -3.66
CA GLY A 227 -26.47 -0.28 -2.74
C GLY A 227 -27.64 0.36 -2.01
N LYS A 228 -27.49 1.62 -1.57
CA LYS A 228 -28.56 2.40 -0.95
C LYS A 228 -29.75 2.63 -1.89
N GLU A 229 -29.49 2.99 -3.14
CA GLU A 229 -30.53 3.18 -4.15
C GLU A 229 -31.34 1.91 -4.38
N ARG A 230 -30.68 0.75 -4.46
CA ARG A 230 -31.35 -0.57 -4.58
C ARG A 230 -32.23 -0.87 -3.39
N MET A 231 -31.75 -0.63 -2.16
CA MET A 231 -32.55 -0.84 -0.95
C MET A 231 -33.74 0.12 -0.86
N GLY A 232 -33.65 1.32 -1.38
CA GLY A 232 -34.74 2.29 -1.44
C GLY A 232 -35.79 1.99 -2.53
N ALA A 233 -35.39 1.21 -3.56
CA ALA A 233 -36.27 0.84 -4.66
C ALA A 233 -37.06 -0.46 -4.42
N LEU A 234 -36.76 -1.24 -3.37
CA LEU A 234 -37.54 -2.39 -3.00
C LEU A 234 -38.89 -1.92 -2.45
N PRO A 235 -40.03 -2.34 -3.03
CA PRO A 235 -41.35 -1.99 -2.49
C PRO A 235 -41.44 -2.52 -1.07
N SER A 236 -41.85 -1.66 -0.14
CA SER A 236 -42.16 -2.07 1.23
C SER A 236 -43.10 -3.25 1.15
N ALA A 237 -42.67 -4.42 1.63
CA ALA A 237 -43.48 -5.61 1.70
C ALA A 237 -44.76 -5.26 2.46
N ASN A 238 -45.84 -5.18 1.70
CA ASN A 238 -47.17 -4.85 2.16
C ASN A 238 -47.60 -5.98 3.10
N THR A 239 -47.66 -5.68 4.37
CA THR A 239 -48.26 -6.55 5.41
C THR A 239 -49.75 -6.64 5.18
N HIS A 240 -50.17 -7.43 4.19
CA HIS A 240 -51.50 -7.97 4.19
C HIS A 240 -51.55 -9.15 5.18
N ARG A 241 -51.75 -8.82 6.45
CA ARG A 241 -52.43 -9.73 7.37
C ARG A 241 -53.91 -9.70 6.98
N GLU A 242 -54.32 -10.62 6.14
CA GLU A 242 -55.71 -10.97 6.04
C GLU A 242 -56.18 -11.55 7.37
N THR A 243 -57.00 -10.77 8.04
CA THR A 243 -57.81 -11.21 9.15
C THR A 243 -58.92 -12.04 8.54
N THR A 244 -58.85 -13.36 8.60
CA THR A 244 -59.98 -14.26 8.38
C THR A 244 -60.65 -14.47 9.70
N ALA A 245 -61.93 -14.01 9.75
CA ALA A 245 -62.90 -14.28 10.75
C ALA A 245 -63.38 -15.73 10.67
#